data_865415fc638e0fc131e71c848348f6a8
#
_entry.id   865415fc638e0fc131e71c848348f6a8
#
_cell.length_a   1.000
_cell.length_b   1.000
_cell.length_c   1.000
_cell.angle_alpha   90.00
_cell.angle_beta   90.00
_cell.angle_gamma   90.00
#
_symmetry.space_group_name_H-M   'P 1'
#
loop_
_entity.id
_entity.type
_entity.pdbx_description
1 polymer ?
#
loop_
_entity_poly.entity_id
_entity_poly.type
_entity_poly.pdbx_seq_one_letter_code
_entity_poly.pdbx_strand_id
1 'polypeptide(L)'
;MNDPAWSHSGGNEIIQNLAGVVGAYFSDLMLSIFGFSAWWLVFLSIYSIFLIYPRIENEEYNKKHLLIVHYLGFLLLILSSSAFEAGYIIQLNIIFPTEQGGMAGHLANQFIVETFGYEGGLIFLLFSFAIGFSLFTG
;
A
#
# COMPACT_ATOMS: atom_id res chain seq x y z
N MET A 1 -9.32 -13.39 10.01
CA MET A 1 -8.00 -13.08 10.60
C MET A 1 -8.11 -13.34 12.11
N ASN A 2 -7.67 -14.52 12.54
CA ASN A 2 -7.82 -14.96 13.94
C ASN A 2 -6.46 -15.07 14.65
N ASP A 3 -5.35 -14.83 13.95
CA ASP A 3 -4.02 -14.86 14.55
C ASP A 3 -3.82 -13.65 15.48
N PRO A 4 -3.06 -13.82 16.60
CA PRO A 4 -2.71 -12.70 17.46
C PRO A 4 -1.93 -11.64 16.69
N ALA A 5 -2.33 -10.38 16.82
CA ALA A 5 -1.77 -9.26 16.10
C ALA A 5 -1.81 -7.98 16.93
N TRP A 6 -1.25 -6.90 16.41
CA TRP A 6 -1.21 -5.59 17.08
C TRP A 6 -2.62 -5.08 17.44
N SER A 7 -3.61 -5.26 16.58
CA SER A 7 -4.96 -4.73 16.78
C SER A 7 -5.86 -5.60 17.66
N HIS A 8 -5.51 -6.88 17.89
CA HIS A 8 -6.26 -7.79 18.74
C HIS A 8 -5.36 -8.89 19.35
N SER A 9 -5.60 -9.21 20.62
CA SER A 9 -4.99 -10.35 21.27
C SER A 9 -5.83 -11.60 20.98
N GLY A 10 -5.35 -12.43 20.04
CA GLY A 10 -5.92 -13.77 19.85
C GLY A 10 -5.72 -14.61 21.09
N GLY A 11 -6.76 -15.37 21.48
CA GLY A 11 -6.62 -16.39 22.52
C GLY A 11 -5.61 -17.47 22.11
N ASN A 12 -5.50 -18.57 22.87
CA ASN A 12 -4.59 -19.70 22.65
C ASN A 12 -4.86 -20.48 21.33
N GLU A 13 -5.10 -19.78 20.23
CA GLU A 13 -5.36 -20.40 18.93
C GLU A 13 -4.06 -20.65 18.19
N ILE A 14 -4.01 -21.73 17.42
CA ILE A 14 -2.86 -22.10 16.59
C ILE A 14 -2.71 -21.04 15.52
N ILE A 15 -1.54 -20.40 15.44
CA ILE A 15 -1.20 -19.41 14.42
C ILE A 15 -1.30 -20.05 13.04
N GLN A 16 -2.18 -19.56 12.20
CA GLN A 16 -2.44 -20.07 10.84
C GLN A 16 -1.58 -19.39 9.77
N ASN A 17 -0.91 -18.28 10.12
CA ASN A 17 -0.05 -17.57 9.19
C ASN A 17 1.23 -18.36 8.87
N LEU A 18 1.51 -18.60 7.58
CA LEU A 18 2.69 -19.34 7.09
C LEU A 18 4.02 -18.70 7.51
N ALA A 19 4.06 -17.38 7.73
CA ALA A 19 5.22 -16.66 8.21
C ALA A 19 5.27 -16.57 9.75
N GLY A 20 4.40 -17.30 10.45
CA GLY A 20 4.33 -17.32 11.90
C GLY A 20 3.88 -16.00 12.52
N VAL A 21 4.25 -15.79 13.79
CA VAL A 21 3.84 -14.59 14.55
C VAL A 21 4.30 -13.30 13.88
N VAL A 22 5.54 -13.26 13.39
CA VAL A 22 6.13 -12.07 12.77
C VAL A 22 5.37 -11.67 11.51
N GLY A 23 5.00 -12.65 10.68
CA GLY A 23 4.21 -12.40 9.47
C GLY A 23 2.79 -11.91 9.80
N ALA A 24 2.17 -12.44 10.86
CA ALA A 24 0.86 -12.00 11.33
C ALA A 24 0.89 -10.53 11.76
N TYR A 25 1.85 -10.15 12.61
CA TYR A 25 2.01 -8.75 13.05
C TYR A 25 2.34 -7.79 11.89
N PHE A 26 3.23 -8.21 10.97
CA PHE A 26 3.59 -7.39 9.82
C PHE A 26 2.39 -7.15 8.89
N SER A 27 1.64 -8.21 8.57
CA SER A 27 0.47 -8.07 7.72
C SER A 27 -0.63 -7.22 8.36
N ASP A 28 -0.87 -7.38 9.65
CA ASP A 28 -1.84 -6.58 10.40
C ASP A 28 -1.43 -5.10 10.44
N LEU A 29 -0.14 -4.81 10.68
CA LEU A 29 0.40 -3.46 10.65
C LEU A 29 0.23 -2.80 9.27
N MET A 30 0.57 -3.52 8.19
CA MET A 30 0.43 -3.00 6.83
C MET A 30 -1.04 -2.75 6.45
N LEU A 31 -1.93 -3.67 6.82
CA LEU A 31 -3.38 -3.51 6.63
C LEU A 31 -3.94 -2.35 7.47
N SER A 32 -3.44 -2.16 8.70
CA SER A 32 -3.85 -1.06 9.57
C SER A 32 -3.42 0.31 9.02
N ILE A 33 -2.25 0.39 8.37
CA ILE A 33 -1.72 1.64 7.82
C ILE A 33 -2.36 1.96 6.45
N PHE A 34 -2.39 0.99 5.54
CA PHE A 34 -2.76 1.20 4.12
C PHE A 34 -4.10 0.59 3.71
N GLY A 35 -4.77 -0.13 4.62
CA GLY A 35 -6.01 -0.83 4.28
C GLY A 35 -5.79 -1.92 3.24
N PHE A 36 -6.76 -2.10 2.35
CA PHE A 36 -6.67 -3.07 1.25
C PHE A 36 -5.53 -2.73 0.27
N SER A 37 -5.16 -1.44 0.18
CA SER A 37 -4.05 -1.00 -0.67
C SER A 37 -2.69 -1.58 -0.26
N ALA A 38 -2.57 -2.18 0.95
CA ALA A 38 -1.38 -2.95 1.36
C ALA A 38 -1.04 -4.11 0.40
N TRP A 39 -2.01 -4.62 -0.38
CA TRP A 39 -1.75 -5.64 -1.39
C TRP A 39 -0.79 -5.19 -2.50
N TRP A 40 -0.66 -3.88 -2.73
CA TRP A 40 0.35 -3.34 -3.65
C TRP A 40 1.78 -3.72 -3.23
N LEU A 41 2.04 -3.95 -1.94
CA LEU A 41 3.35 -4.42 -1.46
C LEU A 41 3.72 -5.81 -2.01
N VAL A 42 2.74 -6.68 -2.21
CA VAL A 42 2.95 -7.99 -2.84
C VAL A 42 3.35 -7.81 -4.31
N PHE A 43 2.65 -6.94 -5.03
CA PHE A 43 3.00 -6.62 -6.43
C PHE A 43 4.38 -5.96 -6.53
N LEU A 44 4.74 -5.05 -5.61
CA LEU A 44 6.08 -4.47 -5.54
C LEU A 44 7.14 -5.55 -5.35
N SER A 45 6.92 -6.49 -4.43
CA SER A 45 7.88 -7.56 -4.14
C SER A 45 8.13 -8.41 -5.39
N ILE A 46 7.08 -8.82 -6.08
CA ILE A 46 7.17 -9.58 -7.33
C ILE A 46 7.89 -8.76 -8.41
N TYR A 47 7.47 -7.51 -8.62
CA TYR A 47 8.06 -6.62 -9.61
C TYR A 47 9.53 -6.32 -9.34
N SER A 48 9.92 -6.15 -8.06
CA SER A 48 11.30 -5.94 -7.65
C SER A 48 12.20 -7.10 -8.02
N ILE A 49 11.72 -8.34 -7.93
CA ILE A 49 12.46 -9.53 -8.37
C ILE A 49 12.75 -9.44 -9.87
N PHE A 50 11.75 -9.11 -10.68
CA PHE A 50 11.92 -8.95 -12.14
C PHE A 50 12.87 -7.79 -12.51
N LEU A 51 12.87 -6.70 -11.73
CA LEU A 51 13.77 -5.58 -11.95
C LEU A 51 15.22 -5.87 -11.54
N ILE A 52 15.43 -6.62 -10.46
CA ILE A 52 16.75 -6.88 -9.90
C ILE A 52 17.47 -7.96 -10.71
N TYR A 53 16.75 -8.98 -11.18
CA TYR A 53 17.34 -10.15 -11.86
C TYR A 53 18.23 -9.77 -13.05
N PRO A 54 17.79 -8.97 -14.05
CA PRO A 54 18.63 -8.61 -15.19
C PRO A 54 19.74 -7.59 -14.86
N ARG A 55 19.73 -6.99 -13.67
CA ARG A 55 20.71 -5.96 -13.26
C ARG A 55 21.95 -6.54 -12.58
N ILE A 56 21.84 -7.74 -12.03
CA ILE A 56 22.99 -8.48 -11.46
C ILE A 56 23.97 -8.85 -12.57
N GLU A 57 23.48 -9.02 -13.80
CA GLU A 57 24.26 -9.48 -14.96
C GLU A 57 24.96 -8.34 -15.73
N ASN A 58 24.51 -7.11 -15.57
CA ASN A 58 25.07 -5.93 -16.26
C ASN A 58 25.56 -4.89 -15.23
N GLU A 59 26.88 -4.73 -15.11
CA GLU A 59 27.57 -3.76 -14.25
C GLU A 59 27.35 -2.27 -14.70
N GLU A 60 26.11 -1.84 -14.85
CA GLU A 60 25.85 -0.43 -15.15
C GLU A 60 25.54 0.39 -13.90
N TYR A 61 26.56 1.09 -13.42
CA TYR A 61 26.61 1.93 -12.22
C TYR A 61 25.64 3.13 -12.21
N ASN A 62 24.90 3.39 -13.28
CA ASN A 62 24.15 4.66 -13.45
C ASN A 62 22.64 4.56 -13.17
N LYS A 63 22.18 3.48 -12.53
CA LYS A 63 20.72 3.20 -12.36
C LYS A 63 20.15 3.55 -10.98
N LYS A 64 20.90 4.21 -10.08
CA LYS A 64 20.38 4.60 -8.76
C LYS A 64 19.17 5.56 -8.87
N HIS A 65 19.23 6.52 -9.80
CA HIS A 65 18.12 7.45 -10.05
C HIS A 65 16.85 6.73 -10.52
N LEU A 66 17.01 5.72 -11.36
CA LEU A 66 15.87 4.95 -11.87
C LEU A 66 15.17 4.17 -10.73
N LEU A 67 15.93 3.57 -9.82
CA LEU A 67 15.38 2.90 -8.65
C LEU A 67 14.61 3.87 -7.74
N ILE A 68 15.18 5.04 -7.48
CA ILE A 68 14.52 6.07 -6.67
C ILE A 68 13.19 6.48 -7.29
N VAL A 69 13.15 6.69 -8.62
CA VAL A 69 11.92 7.05 -9.34
C VAL A 69 10.86 5.96 -9.20
N HIS A 70 11.22 4.68 -9.34
CA HIS A 70 10.30 3.56 -9.16
C HIS A 70 9.75 3.48 -7.73
N TYR A 71 10.60 3.66 -6.71
CA TYR A 71 10.15 3.66 -5.32
C TYR A 71 9.27 4.86 -4.98
N LEU A 72 9.59 6.05 -5.50
CA LEU A 72 8.73 7.25 -5.36
C LEU A 72 7.38 7.05 -6.07
N GLY A 73 7.41 6.48 -7.27
CA GLY A 73 6.19 6.11 -8.00
C GLY A 73 5.33 5.13 -7.22
N PHE A 74 5.96 4.10 -6.64
CA PHE A 74 5.26 3.14 -5.79
C PHE A 74 4.65 3.78 -4.54
N LEU A 75 5.40 4.67 -3.86
CA LEU A 75 4.92 5.36 -2.67
C LEU A 75 3.72 6.26 -3.00
N LEU A 76 3.79 6.98 -4.12
CA LEU A 76 2.68 7.78 -4.61
C LEU A 76 1.46 6.91 -4.98
N LEU A 77 1.69 5.75 -5.60
CA LEU A 77 0.65 4.81 -5.99
C LEU A 77 -0.07 4.25 -4.76
N ILE A 78 0.67 3.77 -3.74
CA ILE A 78 0.03 3.17 -2.55
C ILE A 78 -0.72 4.23 -1.73
N LEU A 79 -0.18 5.45 -1.60
CA LEU A 79 -0.85 6.54 -0.88
C LEU A 79 -2.11 7.01 -1.61
N SER A 80 -2.06 7.20 -2.93
CA SER A 80 -3.23 7.61 -3.71
C SER A 80 -4.32 6.53 -3.74
N SER A 81 -3.93 5.25 -3.85
CA SER A 81 -4.85 4.12 -3.77
C SER A 81 -5.51 4.02 -2.38
N SER A 82 -4.73 4.15 -1.31
CA SER A 82 -5.20 4.11 0.07
C SER A 82 -6.15 5.28 0.38
N ALA A 83 -5.83 6.50 -0.07
CA ALA A 83 -6.69 7.67 0.08
C ALA A 83 -8.00 7.54 -0.73
N PHE A 84 -7.92 6.99 -1.93
CA PHE A 84 -9.09 6.71 -2.76
C PHE A 84 -10.00 5.67 -2.10
N GLU A 85 -9.43 4.61 -1.52
CA GLU A 85 -10.16 3.60 -0.76
C GLU A 85 -10.88 4.22 0.44
N ALA A 86 -10.20 5.09 1.20
CA ALA A 86 -10.74 5.72 2.40
C ALA A 86 -11.92 6.66 2.11
N GLY A 87 -11.92 7.35 0.98
CA GLY A 87 -12.89 8.40 0.68
C GLY A 87 -13.98 8.03 -0.31
N TYR A 88 -13.69 7.13 -1.24
CA TYR A 88 -14.52 6.95 -2.45
C TYR A 88 -15.01 5.52 -2.68
N ILE A 89 -14.42 4.51 -2.04
CA ILE A 89 -14.91 3.13 -2.17
C ILE A 89 -16.08 2.92 -1.20
N ILE A 90 -17.18 2.42 -1.74
CA ILE A 90 -18.35 2.01 -0.96
C ILE A 90 -17.90 0.92 0.02
N GLN A 91 -18.30 1.04 1.29
CA GLN A 91 -17.94 0.12 2.37
C GLN A 91 -18.18 -1.34 1.95
N LEU A 92 -17.09 -2.02 1.66
CA LEU A 92 -17.09 -3.47 1.55
C LEU A 92 -17.29 -4.03 2.96
N ASN A 93 -18.27 -4.95 3.15
CA ASN A 93 -18.50 -5.64 4.42
C ASN A 93 -17.38 -6.62 4.78
N ILE A 94 -16.14 -6.18 4.64
CA ILE A 94 -14.95 -6.93 5.02
C ILE A 94 -14.47 -6.36 6.35
N ILE A 95 -14.31 -7.22 7.34
CA ILE A 95 -13.80 -6.83 8.66
C ILE A 95 -12.28 -6.58 8.52
N PHE A 96 -11.90 -5.33 8.41
CA PHE A 96 -10.51 -4.89 8.53
C PHE A 96 -10.20 -4.51 9.98
N PRO A 97 -8.92 -4.57 10.41
CA PRO A 97 -8.51 -4.11 11.73
C PRO A 97 -8.77 -2.62 11.95
N THR A 98 -8.75 -1.83 10.88
CA THR A 98 -9.05 -0.41 10.84
C THR A 98 -10.07 -0.11 9.75
N GLU A 99 -10.51 1.15 9.66
CA GLU A 99 -11.38 1.63 8.59
C GLU A 99 -10.71 1.44 7.21
N GLN A 100 -11.52 1.40 6.15
CA GLN A 100 -11.06 1.23 4.78
C GLN A 100 -10.03 2.30 4.40
N GLY A 101 -8.97 1.92 3.66
CA GLY A 101 -7.85 2.79 3.35
C GLY A 101 -6.82 2.94 4.47
N GLY A 102 -7.11 2.40 5.67
CA GLY A 102 -6.22 2.48 6.82
C GLY A 102 -5.94 3.91 7.29
N MET A 103 -5.05 4.06 8.27
CA MET A 103 -4.73 5.37 8.85
C MET A 103 -4.12 6.33 7.82
N ALA A 104 -3.21 5.85 6.96
CA ALA A 104 -2.57 6.69 5.96
C ALA A 104 -3.55 7.18 4.89
N GLY A 105 -4.47 6.32 4.45
CA GLY A 105 -5.51 6.69 3.51
C GLY A 105 -6.47 7.73 4.06
N HIS A 106 -6.91 7.58 5.30
CA HIS A 106 -7.77 8.56 5.96
C HIS A 106 -7.12 9.94 6.06
N LEU A 107 -5.88 10.01 6.55
CA LEU A 107 -5.14 11.26 6.67
C LEU A 107 -4.92 11.93 5.32
N ALA A 108 -4.50 11.15 4.31
CA ALA A 108 -4.28 11.66 2.97
C ALA A 108 -5.59 12.16 2.33
N ASN A 109 -6.67 11.37 2.44
CA ASN A 109 -7.97 11.75 1.90
C ASN A 109 -8.53 13.01 2.58
N GLN A 110 -8.45 13.11 3.91
CA GLN A 110 -8.88 14.28 4.64
C GLN A 110 -8.14 15.55 4.15
N PHE A 111 -6.82 15.49 4.07
CA PHE A 111 -6.01 16.62 3.59
C PHE A 111 -6.37 17.03 2.16
N ILE A 112 -6.58 16.04 1.26
CA ILE A 112 -6.92 16.30 -0.14
C ILE A 112 -8.32 16.91 -0.26
N VAL A 113 -9.31 16.37 0.45
CA VAL A 113 -10.69 16.87 0.42
C VAL A 113 -10.79 18.28 1.03
N GLU A 114 -10.07 18.55 2.11
CA GLU A 114 -10.00 19.89 2.71
C GLU A 114 -9.36 20.92 1.76
N THR A 115 -8.40 20.49 0.92
CA THR A 115 -7.68 21.38 0.01
C THR A 115 -8.41 21.59 -1.32
N PHE A 116 -8.92 20.54 -1.93
CA PHE A 116 -9.48 20.52 -3.30
C PHE A 116 -11.00 20.31 -3.35
N GLY A 117 -11.63 20.05 -2.20
CA GLY A 117 -13.02 19.62 -2.13
C GLY A 117 -13.18 18.15 -2.56
N TYR A 118 -14.41 17.62 -2.43
CA TYR A 118 -14.69 16.21 -2.70
C TYR A 118 -14.45 15.85 -4.18
N GLU A 119 -15.02 16.61 -5.11
CA GLU A 119 -14.88 16.36 -6.56
C GLU A 119 -13.46 16.61 -7.07
N GLY A 120 -12.83 17.72 -6.62
CA GLY A 120 -11.44 18.02 -6.95
C GLY A 120 -10.47 17.00 -6.39
N GLY A 121 -10.72 16.51 -5.18
CA GLY A 121 -9.96 15.45 -4.54
C GLY A 121 -10.00 14.15 -5.32
N LEU A 122 -11.17 13.76 -5.85
CA LEU A 122 -11.31 12.59 -6.70
C LEU A 122 -10.41 12.68 -7.95
N ILE A 123 -10.50 13.81 -8.66
CA ILE A 123 -9.69 14.04 -9.86
C ILE A 123 -8.20 14.01 -9.53
N PHE A 124 -7.80 14.69 -8.45
CA PHE A 124 -6.42 14.72 -7.99
C PHE A 124 -5.88 13.32 -7.67
N LEU A 125 -6.65 12.49 -6.97
CA LEU A 125 -6.27 11.11 -6.63
C LEU A 125 -6.13 10.22 -7.86
N LEU A 126 -7.04 10.34 -8.84
CA LEU A 126 -6.95 9.60 -10.09
C LEU A 126 -5.68 9.96 -10.88
N PHE A 127 -5.33 11.26 -10.97
CA PHE A 127 -4.09 11.70 -11.61
C PHE A 127 -2.86 11.22 -10.83
N SER A 128 -2.86 11.35 -9.51
CA SER A 128 -1.76 10.90 -8.65
C SER A 128 -1.55 9.39 -8.78
N PHE A 129 -2.62 8.61 -8.83
CA PHE A 129 -2.56 7.17 -9.07
C PHE A 129 -1.96 6.84 -10.44
N ALA A 130 -2.42 7.52 -11.50
CA ALA A 130 -1.91 7.30 -12.86
C ALA A 130 -0.41 7.66 -12.98
N ILE A 131 0.01 8.78 -12.38
CA ILE A 131 1.42 9.19 -12.33
C ILE A 131 2.23 8.18 -11.51
N GLY A 132 1.76 7.79 -10.33
CA GLY A 132 2.42 6.80 -9.48
C GLY A 132 2.59 5.46 -10.20
N PHE A 133 1.56 4.99 -10.88
CA PHE A 133 1.60 3.76 -11.68
C PHE A 133 2.59 3.87 -12.85
N SER A 134 2.58 4.99 -13.58
CA SER A 134 3.51 5.23 -14.68
C SER A 134 4.97 5.28 -14.21
N LEU A 135 5.25 5.98 -13.10
CA LEU A 135 6.60 6.04 -12.53
C LEU A 135 7.05 4.70 -11.94
N PHE A 136 6.12 3.89 -11.45
CA PHE A 136 6.42 2.57 -10.90
C PHE A 136 6.73 1.54 -11.99
N THR A 137 6.02 1.58 -13.11
CA THR A 137 6.20 0.63 -14.22
C THR A 137 7.31 1.04 -15.21
N GLY A 138 7.64 2.31 -15.31
CA GLY A 138 8.72 2.85 -16.15
C GLY A 138 8.20 3.44 -17.44
#